data_f44bdc177e75b9ebc4c211fc716468e7
#
_entry.id   f44bdc177e75b9ebc4c211fc716468e7
#
_cell.length_a   1.000
_cell.length_b   1.000
_cell.length_c   1.000
_cell.angle_alpha   90.00
_cell.angle_beta   90.00
_cell.angle_gamma   90.00
#
_symmetry.space_group_name_H-M   'P 1'
#
loop_
_entity.id
_entity.type
_entity.pdbx_description
1 polymer ?
#
loop_
_entity_poly.entity_id
_entity_poly.type
_entity_poly.pdbx_seq_one_letter_code
_entity_poly.pdbx_strand_id
1 'polypeptide(L)'
;IKEWKTKEITTRYITYKVGRFKGVDSRVAAYYSFPNLPGKHPAFVWTHGGGQRAERSRSIHFASQGFACIDVNWLGRSMEQDIEINTDWGKIDPSQGPKFYPKALRNSWKHNLQPDEFTIDPIPSPRNANWFLLTMSARRAITFLEQQPEVKVDSIGFTGFSMGGMITALTSIDKLLKAVAPFVGGTGFKYIDFPGGMSGS
;
A
#
# COMPACT_ATOMS: atom_id res chain seq x y z
N ILE A 1 14.86 -4.14 8.48
CA ILE A 1 15.16 -5.56 8.23
C ILE A 1 16.40 -5.69 7.34
N LYS A 2 16.47 -4.92 6.28
CA LYS A 2 17.62 -4.87 5.39
C LYS A 2 17.87 -3.44 4.95
N GLU A 3 19.13 -3.04 4.85
CA GLU A 3 19.53 -1.70 4.41
C GLU A 3 20.58 -1.82 3.32
N TRP A 4 20.42 -1.02 2.28
CA TRP A 4 21.40 -0.77 1.23
C TRP A 4 21.74 0.70 1.25
N LYS A 5 23.02 1.00 1.23
CA LYS A 5 23.50 2.38 1.28
C LYS A 5 24.52 2.61 0.18
N THR A 6 24.28 3.64 -0.61
CA THR A 6 25.24 4.22 -1.54
C THR A 6 25.74 5.56 -0.99
N LYS A 7 26.60 6.25 -1.72
CA LYS A 7 26.99 7.62 -1.36
C LYS A 7 25.80 8.59 -1.35
N GLU A 8 24.83 8.36 -2.21
CA GLU A 8 23.76 9.31 -2.53
C GLU A 8 22.41 8.94 -1.89
N ILE A 9 22.13 7.64 -1.75
CA ILE A 9 20.81 7.13 -1.36
C ILE A 9 20.94 6.04 -0.31
N THR A 10 20.08 6.09 0.69
CA THR A 10 19.83 4.98 1.61
C THR A 10 18.48 4.36 1.27
N THR A 11 18.44 3.04 1.15
CA THR A 11 17.24 2.25 0.95
C THR A 11 17.08 1.25 2.07
N ARG A 12 15.90 1.17 2.66
CA ARG A 12 15.55 0.21 3.70
C ARG A 12 14.40 -0.66 3.25
N TYR A 13 14.55 -1.96 3.43
CA TYR A 13 13.41 -2.87 3.42
C TYR A 13 12.89 -2.98 4.84
N ILE A 14 11.64 -2.63 5.02
CA ILE A 14 11.02 -2.52 6.33
C ILE A 14 9.71 -3.30 6.39
N THR A 15 9.28 -3.63 7.60
CA THR A 15 7.88 -3.96 7.89
C THR A 15 7.36 -3.05 8.98
N TYR A 16 6.08 -2.69 8.89
CA TYR A 16 5.40 -1.93 9.92
C TYR A 16 4.06 -2.57 10.26
N LYS A 17 3.64 -2.40 11.50
CA LYS A 17 2.37 -2.93 12.00
C LYS A 17 1.20 -2.13 11.43
N VAL A 18 0.24 -2.82 10.85
CA VAL A 18 -1.03 -2.24 10.39
C VAL A 18 -2.04 -2.19 11.54
N GLY A 19 -2.19 -3.30 12.22
CA GLY A 19 -3.12 -3.48 13.31
C GLY A 19 -3.13 -4.92 13.78
N ARG A 20 -4.14 -5.24 14.59
CA ARG A 20 -4.39 -6.61 15.03
C ARG A 20 -5.67 -7.11 14.39
N PHE A 21 -5.57 -8.23 13.70
CA PHE A 21 -6.67 -8.84 12.96
C PHE A 21 -6.86 -10.29 13.40
N LYS A 22 -8.08 -10.65 13.81
CA LYS A 22 -8.41 -11.99 14.37
C LYS A 22 -7.40 -12.49 15.43
N GLY A 23 -6.94 -11.59 16.28
CA GLY A 23 -6.00 -11.91 17.35
C GLY A 23 -4.52 -12.00 16.92
N VAL A 24 -4.21 -11.78 15.66
CA VAL A 24 -2.84 -11.79 15.11
C VAL A 24 -2.44 -10.41 14.62
N ASP A 25 -1.20 -10.02 14.85
CA ASP A 25 -0.67 -8.75 14.35
C ASP A 25 -0.44 -8.84 12.85
N SER A 26 -1.04 -7.91 12.12
CA SER A 26 -0.83 -7.75 10.68
C SER A 26 0.28 -6.74 10.41
N ARG A 27 1.18 -7.07 9.49
CA ARG A 27 2.32 -6.25 9.09
C ARG A 27 2.37 -6.10 7.58
N VAL A 28 2.84 -4.94 7.13
CA VAL A 28 3.07 -4.68 5.72
C VAL A 28 4.53 -4.40 5.47
N ALA A 29 5.06 -4.99 4.41
CA ALA A 29 6.40 -4.75 3.93
C ALA A 29 6.45 -3.57 2.96
N ALA A 30 7.57 -2.88 2.91
CA ALA A 30 7.80 -1.77 2.00
C ALA A 30 9.29 -1.56 1.73
N TYR A 31 9.59 -0.95 0.59
CA TYR A 31 10.88 -0.30 0.36
C TYR A 31 10.78 1.18 0.71
N TYR A 32 11.66 1.65 1.55
CA TYR A 32 11.79 3.04 1.91
C TYR A 32 13.15 3.57 1.50
N SER A 33 13.17 4.55 0.60
CA SER A 33 14.42 5.16 0.10
C SER A 33 14.38 6.66 0.29
N PHE A 34 15.54 7.23 0.63
CA PHE A 34 15.71 8.67 0.81
C PHE A 34 17.12 9.13 0.42
N PRO A 35 17.28 10.41 0.02
CA PRO A 35 18.59 10.97 -0.28
C PRO A 35 19.46 11.07 0.98
N ASN A 36 20.77 10.86 0.83
CA ASN A 36 21.77 11.10 1.89
C ASN A 36 22.20 12.58 1.97
N LEU A 37 21.42 13.48 1.39
CA LEU A 37 21.65 14.91 1.45
C LEU A 37 21.28 15.47 2.83
N PRO A 38 21.98 16.52 3.31
CA PRO A 38 21.59 17.19 4.54
C PRO A 38 20.19 17.79 4.47
N GLY A 39 19.47 17.76 5.62
CA GLY A 39 18.16 18.37 5.74
C GLY A 39 17.03 17.37 5.64
N LYS A 40 15.80 17.90 5.59
CA LYS A 40 14.58 17.12 5.48
C LYS A 40 14.04 17.17 4.06
N HIS A 41 13.56 16.05 3.57
CA HIS A 41 13.08 15.88 2.19
C HIS A 41 11.56 15.82 2.14
N PRO A 42 10.91 16.37 1.10
CA PRO A 42 9.53 16.06 0.81
C PRO A 42 9.39 14.54 0.63
N ALA A 43 8.27 14.00 1.07
CA ALA A 43 8.07 12.57 1.07
C ALA A 43 6.74 12.17 0.44
N PHE A 44 6.65 10.92 -0.04
CA PHE A 44 5.36 10.38 -0.44
C PHE A 44 5.29 8.87 -0.32
N VAL A 45 4.07 8.39 -0.25
CA VAL A 45 3.71 6.98 -0.32
C VAL A 45 3.40 6.64 -1.77
N TRP A 46 3.98 5.55 -2.24
CA TRP A 46 3.61 4.91 -3.50
C TRP A 46 2.87 3.60 -3.24
N THR A 47 1.77 3.39 -3.98
CA THR A 47 1.02 2.14 -4.01
C THR A 47 0.92 1.61 -5.43
N HIS A 48 1.37 0.37 -5.61
CA HIS A 48 1.40 -0.30 -6.92
C HIS A 48 0.01 -0.75 -7.39
N GLY A 49 -0.13 -1.07 -8.67
CA GLY A 49 -1.36 -1.62 -9.24
C GLY A 49 -1.63 -3.07 -8.83
N GLY A 50 -2.83 -3.55 -9.13
CA GLY A 50 -3.20 -4.94 -8.94
C GLY A 50 -2.28 -5.86 -9.73
N GLY A 51 -1.84 -6.96 -9.11
CA GLY A 51 -0.92 -7.88 -9.75
C GLY A 51 0.55 -7.47 -9.71
N GLN A 52 0.89 -6.30 -9.21
CA GLN A 52 2.25 -5.81 -9.02
C GLN A 52 2.71 -6.01 -7.57
N ARG A 53 3.90 -5.54 -7.27
CA ARG A 53 4.52 -5.54 -5.95
C ARG A 53 5.28 -4.24 -5.73
N ALA A 54 5.71 -4.00 -4.50
CA ALA A 54 6.68 -2.94 -4.22
C ALA A 54 8.02 -3.24 -4.90
N GLU A 55 8.69 -2.21 -5.36
CA GLU A 55 9.96 -2.32 -6.09
C GLU A 55 11.01 -1.39 -5.50
N ARG A 56 12.16 -1.97 -5.18
CA ARG A 56 13.31 -1.21 -4.68
C ARG A 56 13.78 -0.16 -5.67
N SER A 57 13.82 -0.51 -6.95
CA SER A 57 14.22 0.40 -8.03
C SER A 57 13.34 1.63 -8.11
N ARG A 58 12.04 1.48 -7.89
CA ARG A 58 11.10 2.60 -7.91
C ARG A 58 11.34 3.56 -6.76
N SER A 59 11.50 3.05 -5.54
CA SER A 59 11.79 3.91 -4.39
C SER A 59 13.14 4.64 -4.54
N ILE A 60 14.17 3.98 -5.10
CA ILE A 60 15.47 4.57 -5.42
C ILE A 60 15.33 5.67 -6.48
N HIS A 61 14.55 5.41 -7.54
CA HIS A 61 14.33 6.39 -8.59
C HIS A 61 13.80 7.72 -8.04
N PHE A 62 12.82 7.68 -7.17
CA PHE A 62 12.30 8.90 -6.55
C PHE A 62 13.25 9.51 -5.53
N ALA A 63 14.02 8.70 -4.82
CA ALA A 63 15.05 9.21 -3.92
C ALA A 63 16.16 9.97 -4.68
N SER A 64 16.52 9.52 -5.89
CA SER A 64 17.49 10.25 -6.73
C SER A 64 16.97 11.61 -7.22
N GLN A 65 15.67 11.84 -7.15
CA GLN A 65 15.03 13.11 -7.47
C GLN A 65 14.81 14.01 -6.24
N GLY A 66 15.32 13.61 -5.08
CA GLY A 66 15.25 14.41 -3.85
C GLY A 66 14.07 14.12 -2.95
N PHE A 67 13.30 13.08 -3.20
CA PHE A 67 12.18 12.69 -2.36
C PHE A 67 12.52 11.54 -1.40
N ALA A 68 11.93 11.53 -0.22
CA ALA A 68 11.82 10.30 0.55
C ALA A 68 10.58 9.53 0.06
N CYS A 69 10.78 8.31 -0.44
CA CYS A 69 9.70 7.51 -1.02
C CYS A 69 9.55 6.18 -0.29
N ILE A 70 8.32 5.86 0.09
CA ILE A 70 7.95 4.53 0.58
C ILE A 70 7.06 3.82 -0.43
N ASP A 71 7.55 2.73 -1.02
CA ASP A 71 6.82 1.85 -1.93
C ASP A 71 6.26 0.67 -1.14
N VAL A 72 4.94 0.65 -0.98
CA VAL A 72 4.22 -0.25 -0.07
C VAL A 72 3.82 -1.54 -0.79
N ASN A 73 4.24 -2.69 -0.27
CA ASN A 73 3.81 -4.01 -0.75
C ASN A 73 2.44 -4.40 -0.18
N TRP A 74 1.46 -3.55 -0.41
CA TRP A 74 0.12 -3.65 0.19
C TRP A 74 -0.65 -4.91 -0.22
N LEU A 75 -0.32 -5.48 -1.39
CA LEU A 75 -0.93 -6.71 -1.88
C LEU A 75 -0.28 -7.98 -1.33
N GLY A 76 0.92 -7.85 -0.74
CA GLY A 76 1.65 -8.97 -0.17
C GLY A 76 2.23 -9.96 -1.19
N ARG A 77 2.39 -9.58 -2.46
CA ARG A 77 3.05 -10.43 -3.44
C ARG A 77 4.50 -10.70 -3.08
N SER A 78 4.99 -11.87 -3.50
CA SER A 78 6.38 -12.27 -3.28
C SER A 78 7.36 -11.20 -3.75
N MET A 79 8.31 -10.91 -2.89
CA MET A 79 9.36 -9.93 -3.14
C MET A 79 10.53 -10.55 -3.93
N GLU A 80 11.66 -9.88 -3.96
CA GLU A 80 12.90 -10.38 -4.56
C GLU A 80 13.37 -11.65 -3.84
N GLN A 81 14.13 -12.50 -4.53
CA GLN A 81 14.53 -13.84 -4.02
C GLN A 81 15.28 -13.82 -2.70
N ASP A 82 15.98 -12.74 -2.41
CA ASP A 82 16.75 -12.58 -1.16
C ASP A 82 15.94 -11.93 -0.02
N ILE A 83 14.63 -11.77 -0.19
CA ILE A 83 13.72 -11.20 0.79
C ILE A 83 12.76 -12.29 1.30
N GLU A 84 13.05 -12.81 2.49
CA GLU A 84 12.22 -13.83 3.14
C GLU A 84 11.01 -13.26 3.87
N ILE A 85 11.18 -12.09 4.50
CA ILE A 85 10.12 -11.46 5.29
C ILE A 85 9.29 -10.55 4.38
N ASN A 86 7.99 -10.78 4.35
CA ASN A 86 7.05 -10.04 3.51
C ASN A 86 5.86 -9.50 4.32
N THR A 87 4.93 -8.88 3.64
CA THR A 87 3.62 -8.54 4.16
C THR A 87 2.97 -9.79 4.73
N ASP A 88 2.50 -9.67 5.97
CA ASP A 88 1.88 -10.74 6.74
C ASP A 88 0.57 -10.24 7.35
N TRP A 89 -0.54 -10.75 6.84
CA TRP A 89 -1.88 -10.42 7.31
C TRP A 89 -2.33 -11.28 8.50
N GLY A 90 -1.41 -12.03 9.10
CA GLY A 90 -1.69 -12.96 10.17
C GLY A 90 -2.36 -14.23 9.64
N LYS A 91 -3.60 -14.50 10.04
CA LYS A 91 -4.36 -15.66 9.53
C LYS A 91 -4.86 -15.50 8.11
N ILE A 92 -4.66 -14.31 7.52
CA ILE A 92 -5.09 -13.96 6.18
C ILE A 92 -3.90 -13.40 5.42
N ASP A 93 -3.54 -14.09 4.35
CA ASP A 93 -2.52 -13.60 3.43
C ASP A 93 -3.10 -13.50 2.02
N PRO A 94 -3.50 -12.32 1.58
CA PRO A 94 -4.10 -12.13 0.27
C PRO A 94 -3.16 -12.45 -0.90
N SER A 95 -1.86 -12.61 -0.66
CA SER A 95 -0.88 -12.93 -1.70
C SER A 95 -0.90 -14.39 -2.14
N GLN A 96 -1.38 -15.29 -1.29
CA GLN A 96 -1.29 -16.74 -1.52
C GLN A 96 -2.23 -17.26 -2.60
N GLY A 97 -3.25 -16.50 -2.94
CA GLY A 97 -4.20 -16.85 -3.98
C GLY A 97 -5.29 -17.85 -3.55
N PRO A 98 -6.06 -18.31 -4.54
CA PRO A 98 -7.39 -18.89 -4.27
C PRO A 98 -7.41 -20.21 -3.51
N LYS A 99 -6.41 -21.01 -3.64
CA LYS A 99 -6.39 -22.35 -3.02
C LYS A 99 -6.16 -22.35 -1.51
N PHE A 100 -5.65 -21.23 -0.97
CA PHE A 100 -5.29 -21.11 0.44
C PHE A 100 -6.27 -20.29 1.24
N TYR A 101 -7.11 -19.48 0.58
CA TYR A 101 -8.02 -18.55 1.24
C TYR A 101 -9.43 -18.70 0.73
N PRO A 102 -10.41 -18.56 1.63
CA PRO A 102 -11.81 -18.38 1.21
C PRO A 102 -11.92 -17.23 0.21
N LYS A 103 -12.89 -17.30 -0.68
CA LYS A 103 -13.13 -16.24 -1.67
C LYS A 103 -13.21 -14.85 -1.04
N ALA A 104 -13.86 -14.73 0.11
CA ALA A 104 -13.98 -13.49 0.86
C ALA A 104 -12.66 -12.84 1.28
N LEU A 105 -11.59 -13.62 1.36
CA LEU A 105 -10.27 -13.16 1.79
C LEU A 105 -9.30 -12.98 0.63
N ARG A 106 -9.74 -13.30 -0.58
CA ARG A 106 -8.92 -13.10 -1.76
C ARG A 106 -8.84 -11.62 -2.06
N ASN A 107 -7.65 -11.20 -2.33
CA ASN A 107 -7.39 -9.85 -2.76
C ASN A 107 -7.70 -9.73 -4.27
N SER A 108 -8.96 -9.89 -4.63
CA SER A 108 -9.46 -9.70 -5.97
C SER A 108 -10.37 -8.49 -5.97
N TRP A 109 -10.00 -7.48 -6.73
CA TRP A 109 -10.83 -6.29 -6.88
C TRP A 109 -12.25 -6.60 -7.40
N LYS A 110 -12.43 -7.62 -8.21
CA LYS A 110 -13.76 -8.09 -8.66
C LYS A 110 -14.69 -8.43 -7.51
N HIS A 111 -14.12 -8.76 -6.41
CA HIS A 111 -14.82 -9.36 -5.29
C HIS A 111 -15.03 -8.37 -4.13
N ASN A 112 -14.35 -7.23 -4.15
CA ASN A 112 -14.40 -6.27 -3.06
C ASN A 112 -15.67 -5.42 -3.00
N LEU A 113 -16.60 -5.64 -3.91
CA LEU A 113 -17.83 -4.87 -4.00
C LEU A 113 -19.07 -5.60 -3.48
N GLN A 114 -18.93 -6.87 -3.15
CA GLN A 114 -20.04 -7.68 -2.63
C GLN A 114 -19.77 -8.00 -1.16
N PRO A 115 -20.50 -7.38 -0.23
CA PRO A 115 -20.23 -7.48 1.20
C PRO A 115 -20.20 -8.90 1.73
N ASP A 116 -21.14 -9.74 1.30
CA ASP A 116 -21.31 -11.07 1.86
C ASP A 116 -20.28 -12.09 1.37
N GLU A 117 -19.69 -11.84 0.22
CA GLU A 117 -18.69 -12.74 -0.37
C GLU A 117 -17.25 -12.31 -0.06
N PHE A 118 -17.04 -11.03 0.28
CA PHE A 118 -15.71 -10.40 0.32
C PHE A 118 -15.39 -9.67 1.62
N THR A 119 -16.12 -9.96 2.64
CA THR A 119 -15.84 -9.46 3.99
C THR A 119 -14.84 -10.38 4.69
N ILE A 120 -13.99 -9.78 5.48
CA ILE A 120 -13.00 -10.47 6.31
C ILE A 120 -13.69 -11.24 7.44
N ASP A 121 -14.87 -10.79 7.82
CA ASP A 121 -15.70 -11.34 8.88
C ASP A 121 -17.16 -11.39 8.39
N PRO A 122 -17.96 -12.39 8.73
CA PRO A 122 -19.37 -12.45 8.36
C PRO A 122 -20.24 -11.32 8.91
N ILE A 123 -19.72 -10.50 9.82
CA ILE A 123 -20.45 -9.35 10.34
C ILE A 123 -20.51 -8.25 9.29
N PRO A 124 -21.69 -7.77 8.89
CA PRO A 124 -21.84 -6.66 7.94
C PRO A 124 -21.23 -5.38 8.50
N SER A 125 -20.03 -5.06 8.08
CA SER A 125 -19.31 -3.85 8.47
C SER A 125 -18.34 -3.46 7.37
N PRO A 126 -18.24 -2.17 7.02
CA PRO A 126 -17.21 -1.69 6.09
C PRO A 126 -15.79 -2.05 6.52
N ARG A 127 -15.56 -2.21 7.83
CA ARG A 127 -14.25 -2.57 8.38
C ARG A 127 -13.83 -4.00 8.05
N ASN A 128 -14.76 -4.84 7.64
CA ASN A 128 -14.50 -6.22 7.26
C ASN A 128 -14.15 -6.37 5.78
N ALA A 129 -14.27 -5.31 5.01
CA ALA A 129 -13.91 -5.32 3.60
C ALA A 129 -12.38 -5.36 3.42
N ASN A 130 -11.90 -6.16 2.47
CA ASN A 130 -10.48 -6.21 2.12
C ASN A 130 -9.92 -4.83 1.81
N TRP A 131 -10.67 -4.01 1.10
CA TRP A 131 -10.28 -2.64 0.78
C TRP A 131 -10.02 -1.76 2.00
N PHE A 132 -10.77 -1.96 3.07
CA PHE A 132 -10.49 -1.26 4.32
C PHE A 132 -9.11 -1.64 4.88
N LEU A 133 -8.81 -2.94 4.95
CA LEU A 133 -7.52 -3.42 5.46
C LEU A 133 -6.36 -2.90 4.59
N LEU A 134 -6.51 -2.98 3.27
CA LEU A 134 -5.51 -2.51 2.31
C LEU A 134 -5.29 -0.99 2.42
N THR A 135 -6.37 -0.23 2.50
CA THR A 135 -6.32 1.23 2.70
C THR A 135 -5.65 1.59 4.02
N MET A 136 -5.97 0.87 5.10
CA MET A 136 -5.34 1.10 6.40
C MET A 136 -3.84 0.78 6.37
N SER A 137 -3.43 -0.23 5.62
CA SER A 137 -2.01 -0.54 5.44
C SER A 137 -1.26 0.62 4.77
N ALA A 138 -1.83 1.18 3.73
CA ALA A 138 -1.26 2.33 3.03
C ALA A 138 -1.25 3.59 3.90
N ARG A 139 -2.32 3.86 4.67
CA ARG A 139 -2.34 4.97 5.63
C ARG A 139 -1.27 4.87 6.71
N ARG A 140 -0.95 3.67 7.17
CA ARG A 140 0.15 3.47 8.14
C ARG A 140 1.51 3.86 7.57
N ALA A 141 1.69 3.81 6.25
CA ALA A 141 2.90 4.34 5.62
C ALA A 141 3.03 5.86 5.78
N ILE A 142 1.92 6.61 5.80
CA ILE A 142 1.92 8.05 6.09
C ILE A 142 2.44 8.29 7.53
N THR A 143 1.90 7.56 8.50
CA THR A 143 2.36 7.63 9.90
C THR A 143 3.84 7.23 10.04
N PHE A 144 4.29 6.24 9.26
CA PHE A 144 5.71 5.88 9.23
C PHE A 144 6.57 7.04 8.74
N LEU A 145 6.19 7.68 7.62
CA LEU A 145 6.93 8.83 7.07
C LEU A 145 6.99 10.01 8.05
N GLU A 146 5.89 10.30 8.74
CA GLU A 146 5.83 11.37 9.75
C GLU A 146 6.89 11.21 10.85
N GLN A 147 7.24 9.98 11.17
CA GLN A 147 8.19 9.66 12.25
C GLN A 147 9.65 9.60 11.79
N GLN A 148 9.93 9.74 10.49
CA GLN A 148 11.30 9.66 10.00
C GLN A 148 12.02 11.00 10.12
N PRO A 149 13.25 11.02 10.66
CA PRO A 149 14.00 12.26 10.88
C PRO A 149 14.35 13.01 9.60
N GLU A 150 14.51 12.27 8.48
CA GLU A 150 14.83 12.82 7.16
C GLU A 150 13.59 13.33 6.40
N VAL A 151 12.39 13.18 6.94
CA VAL A 151 11.15 13.59 6.28
C VAL A 151 10.72 14.99 6.70
N LYS A 152 10.35 15.81 5.71
CA LYS A 152 9.67 17.08 5.88
C LYS A 152 8.17 16.84 6.06
N VAL A 153 7.70 16.83 7.31
CA VAL A 153 6.34 16.38 7.69
C VAL A 153 5.21 17.22 7.04
N ASP A 154 5.48 18.50 6.80
CA ASP A 154 4.54 19.41 6.12
C ASP A 154 4.52 19.25 4.58
N SER A 155 5.24 18.28 4.05
CA SER A 155 5.40 18.01 2.62
C SER A 155 5.27 16.52 2.29
N ILE A 156 4.25 15.86 2.86
CA ILE A 156 3.94 14.45 2.60
C ILE A 156 2.84 14.36 1.55
N GLY A 157 3.08 13.56 0.51
CA GLY A 157 2.12 13.25 -0.54
C GLY A 157 1.75 11.76 -0.59
N PHE A 158 0.78 11.44 -1.43
CA PHE A 158 0.36 10.07 -1.71
C PHE A 158 0.05 9.90 -3.20
N THR A 159 0.55 8.82 -3.79
CA THR A 159 0.28 8.48 -5.19
C THR A 159 0.24 6.98 -5.39
N GLY A 160 -0.38 6.55 -6.47
CA GLY A 160 -0.44 5.13 -6.81
C GLY A 160 -1.08 4.89 -8.17
N PHE A 161 -0.84 3.70 -8.70
CA PHE A 161 -1.25 3.33 -10.05
C PHE A 161 -2.37 2.28 -10.03
N SER A 162 -3.41 2.44 -10.87
CA SER A 162 -4.53 1.49 -11.02
C SER A 162 -5.23 1.23 -9.67
N MET A 163 -5.21 0.00 -9.15
CA MET A 163 -5.71 -0.30 -7.80
C MET A 163 -5.02 0.54 -6.72
N GLY A 164 -3.73 0.82 -6.87
CA GLY A 164 -3.01 1.76 -6.01
C GLY A 164 -3.55 3.18 -6.12
N GLY A 165 -4.02 3.59 -7.29
CA GLY A 165 -4.72 4.86 -7.49
C GLY A 165 -6.05 4.91 -6.73
N MET A 166 -6.79 3.81 -6.65
CA MET A 166 -8.00 3.71 -5.83
C MET A 166 -7.67 3.85 -4.33
N ILE A 167 -6.62 3.18 -3.86
CA ILE A 167 -6.14 3.35 -2.48
C ILE A 167 -5.72 4.79 -2.22
N THR A 168 -5.04 5.43 -3.19
CA THR A 168 -4.67 6.85 -3.12
C THR A 168 -5.88 7.73 -2.87
N ALA A 169 -6.96 7.54 -3.63
CA ALA A 169 -8.20 8.30 -3.44
C ALA A 169 -8.85 8.02 -2.08
N LEU A 170 -8.89 6.75 -1.64
CA LEU A 170 -9.44 6.39 -0.32
C LEU A 170 -8.63 6.95 0.85
N THR A 171 -7.34 7.18 0.67
CA THR A 171 -6.46 7.76 1.69
C THR A 171 -6.41 9.28 1.68
N SER A 172 -6.95 9.93 0.65
CA SER A 172 -6.86 11.40 0.43
C SER A 172 -7.43 12.25 1.56
N ILE A 173 -8.28 11.68 2.41
CA ILE A 173 -8.86 12.35 3.58
C ILE A 173 -7.87 12.48 4.75
N ASP A 174 -6.66 11.91 4.65
CA ASP A 174 -5.68 11.99 5.73
C ASP A 174 -5.11 13.40 5.85
N LYS A 175 -5.16 13.95 7.06
CA LYS A 175 -4.79 15.35 7.34
C LYS A 175 -3.30 15.66 7.13
N LEU A 176 -2.44 14.64 7.17
CA LEU A 176 -1.01 14.79 6.96
C LEU A 176 -0.66 14.97 5.47
N LEU A 177 -1.55 14.58 4.56
CA LEU A 177 -1.31 14.69 3.13
C LEU A 177 -1.45 16.12 2.64
N LYS A 178 -0.47 16.59 1.89
CA LYS A 178 -0.43 17.91 1.23
C LYS A 178 -0.65 17.83 -0.28
N ALA A 179 -0.40 16.64 -0.85
CA ALA A 179 -0.65 16.37 -2.27
C ALA A 179 -1.12 14.94 -2.45
N VAL A 180 -2.07 14.74 -3.34
CA VAL A 180 -2.62 13.43 -3.67
C VAL A 180 -2.76 13.33 -5.19
N ALA A 181 -2.15 12.31 -5.78
CA ALA A 181 -2.15 12.10 -7.23
C ALA A 181 -2.49 10.64 -7.58
N PRO A 182 -3.77 10.28 -7.71
CA PRO A 182 -4.16 8.96 -8.19
C PRO A 182 -3.90 8.84 -9.70
N PHE A 183 -3.19 7.78 -10.12
CA PHE A 183 -3.00 7.46 -11.53
C PHE A 183 -3.90 6.30 -11.94
N VAL A 184 -4.74 6.54 -12.97
CA VAL A 184 -5.59 5.50 -13.57
C VAL A 184 -6.47 4.76 -12.55
N GLY A 185 -6.73 5.39 -11.41
CA GLY A 185 -7.61 4.86 -10.37
C GLY A 185 -9.04 5.29 -10.65
N GLY A 186 -9.86 4.40 -11.15
CA GLY A 186 -11.29 4.63 -11.30
C GLY A 186 -11.99 4.64 -9.94
N THR A 187 -12.20 5.81 -9.36
CA THR A 187 -12.99 5.98 -8.15
C THR A 187 -14.18 6.86 -8.43
N GLY A 188 -15.34 6.51 -7.89
CA GLY A 188 -16.55 7.31 -7.99
C GLY A 188 -17.46 7.00 -9.17
N PHE A 189 -17.15 6.00 -9.98
CA PHE A 189 -18.05 5.55 -11.04
C PHE A 189 -18.93 4.42 -10.53
N LYS A 190 -20.21 4.51 -10.83
CA LYS A 190 -21.13 3.38 -10.63
C LYS A 190 -20.93 2.39 -11.78
N TYR A 191 -20.83 1.12 -11.46
CA TYR A 191 -20.67 0.04 -12.45
C TYR A 191 -21.71 0.02 -13.55
N ILE A 192 -22.94 0.38 -13.20
CA ILE A 192 -24.06 0.41 -14.11
C ILE A 192 -23.97 1.53 -15.16
N ASP A 193 -23.09 2.48 -14.97
CA ASP A 193 -22.94 3.65 -15.85
C ASP A 193 -22.03 3.37 -17.05
N PHE A 194 -21.39 2.17 -17.08
CA PHE A 194 -20.53 1.75 -18.18
C PHE A 194 -21.17 0.64 -19.01
N PRO A 195 -21.60 0.93 -20.26
CA PRO A 195 -22.05 -0.12 -21.18
C PRO A 195 -20.92 -1.13 -21.43
N GLY A 196 -21.19 -2.39 -21.16
CA GLY A 196 -20.20 -3.45 -21.29
C GLY A 196 -19.48 -3.82 -20.01
N GLY A 197 -19.90 -3.22 -18.90
CA GLY A 197 -19.38 -3.49 -17.58
C GLY A 197 -17.86 -3.49 -17.61
N MET A 198 -17.25 -2.41 -17.25
CA MET A 198 -15.89 -2.52 -16.75
C MET A 198 -15.97 -3.44 -15.53
N SER A 199 -15.98 -4.75 -15.82
CA SER A 199 -15.94 -5.77 -14.79
C SER A 199 -14.69 -5.50 -14.01
N GLY A 200 -14.77 -4.51 -13.18
CA GLY A 200 -13.89 -4.33 -12.16
C GLY A 200 -12.70 -3.51 -12.33
N SER A 201 -12.78 -2.49 -12.80
CA SER A 201 -11.85 -1.41 -12.48
C SER A 201 -12.31 -0.63 -11.26
#